data_311b4e2dfc86dd502fc5bec3511d2c85
#
_entry.id   311b4e2dfc86dd502fc5bec3511d2c85
#
_cell.length_a   1.000
_cell.length_b   1.000
_cell.length_c   1.000
_cell.angle_alpha   90.00
_cell.angle_beta   90.00
_cell.angle_gamma   90.00
#
_symmetry.space_group_name_H-M   'P 1'
#
loop_
_entity.id
_entity.type
_entity.pdbx_description
1 polymer ?
#
loop_
_entity_poly.entity_id
_entity_poly.type
_entity_poly.pdbx_seq_one_letter_code
_entity_poly.pdbx_strand_id
1 'polypeptide(L)'
;MKLYLTILLTCHTLTAASINTKNFGSMTVDEVTSVYDGDTFRATIRAWPQLIGERIGIRINGIDTPEMKGKCQAEKLLAREAKQHTVALLRDAKTVELRNMKRGKYFRVVADVYVDGKSVGQSLITSGLAVRYDGGTKTKDWCR
;
A
#
# COMPACT_ATOMS: atom_id res chain seq x y z
N MET A 1 -67.94 -25.00 3.36
CA MET A 1 -67.13 -23.91 2.80
C MET A 1 -65.73 -24.05 3.36
N LYS A 2 -64.80 -24.64 2.56
CA LYS A 2 -63.40 -24.86 3.00
C LYS A 2 -62.54 -23.69 2.52
N LEU A 3 -61.98 -22.93 3.47
CA LEU A 3 -61.09 -21.82 3.21
C LEU A 3 -59.66 -22.37 3.03
N TYR A 4 -59.08 -22.28 1.82
CA TYR A 4 -57.71 -22.59 1.57
C TYR A 4 -56.83 -21.36 1.78
N LEU A 5 -56.03 -21.38 2.85
CA LEU A 5 -55.07 -20.34 3.17
C LEU A 5 -53.79 -20.58 2.34
N THR A 6 -53.61 -19.81 1.28
CA THR A 6 -52.43 -19.89 0.42
C THR A 6 -51.30 -19.08 1.08
N ILE A 7 -50.30 -19.77 1.64
CA ILE A 7 -49.07 -19.14 2.17
C ILE A 7 -48.14 -18.85 0.99
N LEU A 8 -48.04 -17.57 0.64
CA LEU A 8 -47.02 -17.11 -0.32
C LEU A 8 -45.66 -17.06 0.38
N LEU A 9 -44.81 -18.04 0.04
CA LEU A 9 -43.41 -18.12 0.46
C LEU A 9 -42.62 -17.14 -0.40
N THR A 10 -42.34 -15.93 0.09
CA THR A 10 -41.45 -14.96 -0.58
C THR A 10 -40.00 -15.41 -0.38
N CYS A 11 -39.43 -15.96 -1.43
CA CYS A 11 -38.00 -16.27 -1.49
C CYS A 11 -37.20 -14.98 -1.57
N HIS A 12 -36.61 -14.53 -0.44
CA HIS A 12 -35.66 -13.44 -0.45
C HIS A 12 -34.34 -13.94 -0.99
N THR A 13 -34.02 -13.58 -2.22
CA THR A 13 -32.68 -13.82 -2.79
C THR A 13 -31.67 -12.93 -2.07
N LEU A 14 -30.85 -13.50 -1.19
CA LEU A 14 -29.66 -12.84 -0.71
C LEU A 14 -28.70 -12.64 -1.90
N THR A 15 -28.57 -11.42 -2.37
CA THR A 15 -27.50 -11.04 -3.27
C THR A 15 -26.20 -11.08 -2.47
N ALA A 16 -25.40 -12.12 -2.69
CA ALA A 16 -24.04 -12.19 -2.16
C ALA A 16 -23.23 -11.04 -2.77
N ALA A 17 -22.87 -10.06 -1.94
CA ALA A 17 -21.93 -9.02 -2.34
C ALA A 17 -20.62 -9.69 -2.75
N SER A 18 -20.16 -9.46 -3.99
CA SER A 18 -18.87 -9.95 -4.46
C SER A 18 -17.77 -9.37 -3.60
N ILE A 19 -17.20 -10.18 -2.69
CA ILE A 19 -16.05 -9.80 -1.90
C ILE A 19 -14.87 -9.69 -2.87
N ASN A 20 -14.39 -8.46 -3.09
CA ASN A 20 -13.17 -8.25 -3.87
C ASN A 20 -11.98 -8.81 -3.07
N THR A 21 -11.66 -10.08 -3.29
CA THR A 21 -10.62 -10.83 -2.57
C THR A 21 -9.20 -10.28 -2.75
N LYS A 22 -9.03 -9.25 -3.60
CA LYS A 22 -7.74 -8.59 -3.85
C LYS A 22 -7.46 -7.41 -2.92
N ASN A 23 -8.46 -6.90 -2.19
CA ASN A 23 -8.34 -5.76 -1.26
C ASN A 23 -8.62 -6.22 0.18
N PHE A 24 -7.62 -6.08 1.05
CA PHE A 24 -7.69 -6.47 2.47
C PHE A 24 -8.01 -5.29 3.40
N GLY A 25 -8.58 -4.21 2.86
CA GLY A 25 -9.01 -3.06 3.65
C GLY A 25 -7.88 -2.11 4.04
N SER A 26 -8.04 -1.48 5.20
CA SER A 26 -7.10 -0.46 5.72
C SER A 26 -6.63 -0.82 7.11
N MET A 27 -5.42 -0.34 7.49
CA MET A 27 -4.82 -0.57 8.80
C MET A 27 -3.92 0.60 9.19
N THR A 28 -3.92 0.95 10.46
CA THR A 28 -2.96 1.89 11.06
C THR A 28 -1.69 1.14 11.43
N VAL A 29 -0.55 1.74 11.13
CA VAL A 29 0.78 1.26 11.51
C VAL A 29 1.08 1.69 12.94
N ASP A 30 1.55 0.76 13.77
CA ASP A 30 1.97 1.08 15.15
C ASP A 30 3.38 1.68 15.19
N GLU A 31 4.28 1.18 14.33
CA GLU A 31 5.67 1.61 14.31
C GLU A 31 6.28 1.44 12.91
N VAL A 32 6.95 2.47 12.40
CA VAL A 32 7.82 2.36 11.22
C VAL A 32 9.22 2.01 11.70
N THR A 33 9.72 0.83 11.34
CA THR A 33 10.98 0.30 11.88
C THR A 33 12.19 0.59 11.00
N SER A 34 12.01 0.70 9.68
CA SER A 34 13.09 1.07 8.74
C SER A 34 12.53 1.47 7.38
N VAL A 35 13.27 2.31 6.64
CA VAL A 35 12.97 2.66 5.25
C VAL A 35 14.10 2.10 4.38
N TYR A 36 13.73 1.28 3.37
CA TYR A 36 14.71 0.68 2.47
C TYR A 36 15.06 1.63 1.31
N ASP A 37 14.04 2.11 0.60
CA ASP A 37 14.14 3.05 -0.52
C ASP A 37 12.93 4.00 -0.54
N GLY A 38 12.69 4.72 -1.64
CA GLY A 38 11.61 5.70 -1.74
C GLY A 38 10.22 5.09 -1.62
N ASP A 39 10.01 3.85 -2.02
CA ASP A 39 8.69 3.22 -2.06
C ASP A 39 8.54 1.96 -1.20
N THR A 40 9.57 1.61 -0.42
CA THR A 40 9.56 0.40 0.41
C THR A 40 10.09 0.68 1.81
N PHE A 41 9.31 0.31 2.82
CA PHE A 41 9.68 0.40 4.23
C PHE A 41 9.21 -0.82 5.02
N ARG A 42 9.61 -0.93 6.27
CA ARG A 42 9.14 -1.94 7.21
C ARG A 42 8.38 -1.30 8.35
N ALA A 43 7.31 -1.97 8.75
CA ALA A 43 6.43 -1.49 9.80
C ALA A 43 5.96 -2.64 10.69
N THR A 44 5.63 -2.32 11.94
CA THR A 44 4.97 -3.23 12.87
C THR A 44 3.49 -2.88 12.98
N ILE A 45 2.63 -3.90 12.89
CA ILE A 45 1.18 -3.82 13.05
C ILE A 45 0.79 -4.80 14.16
N ARG A 46 0.60 -4.29 15.37
CA ARG A 46 0.35 -5.12 16.57
C ARG A 46 -1.01 -5.82 16.55
N ALA A 47 -1.96 -5.32 15.78
CA ALA A 47 -3.26 -5.98 15.58
C ALA A 47 -3.16 -7.30 14.82
N TRP A 48 -2.03 -7.59 14.16
CA TRP A 48 -1.79 -8.84 13.46
C TRP A 48 -1.01 -9.84 14.33
N PRO A 49 -1.13 -11.16 14.06
CA PRO A 49 -0.24 -12.14 14.68
C PRO A 49 1.23 -11.72 14.48
N GLN A 50 2.03 -11.84 15.53
CA GLN A 50 3.43 -11.37 15.55
C GLN A 50 4.25 -11.89 14.36
N LEU A 51 4.05 -13.14 13.96
CA LEU A 51 4.72 -13.77 12.81
C LEU A 51 4.59 -12.96 11.51
N ILE A 52 3.47 -12.25 11.30
CA ILE A 52 3.19 -11.50 10.07
C ILE A 52 3.11 -10.00 10.31
N GLY A 53 2.92 -9.55 11.54
CA GLY A 53 2.75 -8.13 11.90
C GLY A 53 4.03 -7.44 12.34
N GLU A 54 5.05 -8.19 12.79
CA GLU A 54 6.31 -7.61 13.22
C GLU A 54 7.24 -7.36 12.03
N ARG A 55 7.63 -6.09 11.82
CA ARG A 55 8.56 -5.66 10.76
C ARG A 55 8.16 -6.12 9.35
N ILE A 56 6.86 -6.16 9.07
CA ILE A 56 6.35 -6.51 7.75
C ILE A 56 6.82 -5.51 6.69
N GLY A 57 7.21 -5.99 5.51
CA GLY A 57 7.56 -5.14 4.38
C GLY A 57 6.32 -4.49 3.78
N ILE A 58 6.37 -3.17 3.62
CA ILE A 58 5.32 -2.38 2.97
C ILE A 58 5.89 -1.78 1.69
N ARG A 59 5.22 -2.00 0.57
CA ARG A 59 5.48 -1.33 -0.69
C ARG A 59 4.37 -0.33 -0.99
N ILE A 60 4.73 0.91 -1.24
CA ILE A 60 3.77 1.95 -1.62
C ILE A 60 3.20 1.60 -3.00
N ASN A 61 1.87 1.50 -3.08
CA ASN A 61 1.14 1.17 -4.29
C ASN A 61 1.17 2.32 -5.30
N GLY A 62 1.10 1.98 -6.59
CA GLY A 62 0.86 2.95 -7.66
C GLY A 62 2.06 3.79 -8.07
N ILE A 63 3.24 3.56 -7.51
CA ILE A 63 4.46 4.30 -7.82
C ILE A 63 5.68 3.41 -8.06
N ASP A 64 6.64 3.94 -8.79
CA ASP A 64 7.99 3.43 -8.93
C ASP A 64 8.98 4.55 -8.62
N THR A 65 10.00 4.25 -7.82
CA THR A 65 11.08 5.16 -7.43
C THR A 65 12.41 4.69 -8.01
N PRO A 66 13.43 5.58 -8.12
CA PRO A 66 14.78 5.16 -8.49
C PRO A 66 15.31 4.08 -7.55
N GLU A 67 16.08 3.15 -8.07
CA GLU A 67 16.61 2.00 -7.33
C GLU A 67 17.91 2.34 -6.61
N MET A 68 18.04 1.95 -5.32
CA MET A 68 19.28 2.15 -4.54
C MET A 68 20.51 1.46 -5.19
N LYS A 69 20.26 0.35 -5.90
CA LYS A 69 21.25 -0.38 -6.71
C LYS A 69 21.11 -0.05 -8.20
N GLY A 70 20.71 1.18 -8.53
CA GLY A 70 20.45 1.64 -9.89
C GLY A 70 21.66 1.51 -10.83
N LYS A 71 21.39 1.61 -12.13
CA LYS A 71 22.36 1.36 -13.21
C LYS A 71 23.42 2.46 -13.34
N CYS A 72 23.14 3.66 -12.90
CA CYS A 72 24.01 4.83 -13.02
C CYS A 72 24.06 5.64 -11.73
N GLN A 73 25.03 6.55 -11.62
CA GLN A 73 25.21 7.41 -10.46
C GLN A 73 24.03 8.36 -10.26
N ALA A 74 23.46 8.89 -11.35
CA ALA A 74 22.28 9.77 -11.28
C ALA A 74 21.09 9.05 -10.62
N GLU A 75 20.75 7.84 -11.05
CA GLU A 75 19.70 7.03 -10.43
C GLU A 75 19.95 6.78 -8.94
N LYS A 76 21.18 6.43 -8.56
CA LYS A 76 21.55 6.18 -7.15
C LYS A 76 21.40 7.43 -6.27
N LEU A 77 21.70 8.61 -6.81
CA LEU A 77 21.51 9.88 -6.10
C LEU A 77 20.03 10.16 -5.90
N LEU A 78 19.22 10.07 -6.96
CA LEU A 78 17.77 10.23 -6.89
C LEU A 78 17.11 9.21 -5.95
N ALA A 79 17.60 7.96 -5.94
CA ALA A 79 17.12 6.94 -5.00
C ALA A 79 17.36 7.33 -3.53
N ARG A 80 18.51 7.93 -3.22
CA ARG A 80 18.80 8.45 -1.88
C ARG A 80 17.89 9.62 -1.52
N GLU A 81 17.63 10.53 -2.45
CA GLU A 81 16.71 11.65 -2.25
C GLU A 81 15.28 11.13 -2.02
N ALA A 82 14.79 10.22 -2.84
CA ALA A 82 13.49 9.58 -2.66
C ALA A 82 13.37 8.89 -1.29
N LYS A 83 14.40 8.14 -0.89
CA LYS A 83 14.46 7.53 0.43
C LYS A 83 14.38 8.58 1.55
N GLN A 84 15.17 9.65 1.49
CA GLN A 84 15.17 10.71 2.52
C GLN A 84 13.84 11.44 2.58
N HIS A 85 13.19 11.66 1.45
CA HIS A 85 11.84 12.23 1.38
C HIS A 85 10.82 11.34 2.14
N THR A 86 10.83 10.04 1.87
CA THR A 86 9.97 9.07 2.55
C THR A 86 10.29 8.97 4.05
N VAL A 87 11.58 8.97 4.42
CA VAL A 87 12.02 8.99 5.83
C VAL A 87 11.45 10.23 6.56
N ALA A 88 11.55 11.41 5.96
CA ALA A 88 11.04 12.63 6.56
C ALA A 88 9.53 12.57 6.80
N LEU A 89 8.77 12.16 5.77
CA LEU A 89 7.31 12.03 5.89
C LEU A 89 6.88 11.04 6.97
N LEU A 90 7.51 9.85 7.02
CA LEU A 90 7.14 8.80 7.97
C LEU A 90 7.58 9.11 9.40
N ARG A 91 8.74 9.76 9.60
CA ARG A 91 9.27 10.12 10.93
C ARG A 91 8.43 11.19 11.62
N ASP A 92 7.98 12.20 10.88
CA ASP A 92 7.23 13.32 11.43
C ASP A 92 5.72 13.06 11.52
N ALA A 93 5.25 11.89 11.03
CA ALA A 93 3.85 11.50 11.02
C ALA A 93 3.32 11.22 12.44
N LYS A 94 2.15 11.77 12.77
CA LYS A 94 1.37 11.37 13.93
C LYS A 94 0.64 10.06 13.69
N THR A 95 0.17 9.85 12.46
CA THR A 95 -0.50 8.63 12.01
C THR A 95 0.04 8.19 10.66
N VAL A 96 0.32 6.90 10.54
CA VAL A 96 0.64 6.24 9.28
C VAL A 96 -0.46 5.22 9.00
N GLU A 97 -1.12 5.34 7.86
CA GLU A 97 -2.26 4.51 7.49
C GLU A 97 -1.99 3.81 6.15
N LEU A 98 -2.24 2.52 6.14
CA LEU A 98 -2.22 1.68 4.94
C LEU A 98 -3.66 1.54 4.45
N ARG A 99 -3.96 1.90 3.21
CA ARG A 99 -5.28 1.74 2.59
C ARG A 99 -5.19 0.82 1.37
N ASN A 100 -6.31 0.19 1.01
CA ASN A 100 -6.41 -0.69 -0.16
C ASN A 100 -5.33 -1.76 -0.20
N MET A 101 -5.05 -2.37 0.96
CA MET A 101 -3.99 -3.35 1.13
C MET A 101 -4.16 -4.55 0.21
N LYS A 102 -3.07 -4.99 -0.39
CA LYS A 102 -2.97 -6.16 -1.26
C LYS A 102 -1.77 -7.00 -0.86
N ARG A 103 -1.81 -8.28 -1.17
CA ARG A 103 -0.62 -9.13 -1.03
C ARG A 103 0.38 -8.83 -2.14
N GLY A 104 1.59 -8.49 -1.76
CA GLY A 104 2.73 -8.30 -2.66
C GLY A 104 3.58 -9.57 -2.80
N LYS A 105 4.63 -9.49 -3.64
CA LYS A 105 5.70 -10.49 -3.70
C LYS A 105 6.57 -10.44 -2.44
N TYR A 106 7.32 -11.51 -2.18
CA TYR A 106 8.31 -11.57 -1.10
C TYR A 106 7.74 -11.28 0.30
N PHE A 107 6.53 -11.76 0.58
CA PHE A 107 5.87 -11.56 1.88
C PHE A 107 5.74 -10.07 2.27
N ARG A 108 5.35 -9.23 1.29
CA ARG A 108 5.08 -7.80 1.50
C ARG A 108 3.61 -7.49 1.38
N VAL A 109 3.21 -6.42 2.03
CA VAL A 109 1.93 -5.74 1.78
C VAL A 109 2.18 -4.63 0.74
N VAL A 110 1.32 -4.54 -0.26
CA VAL A 110 1.23 -3.39 -1.18
C VAL A 110 0.05 -2.56 -0.74
N ALA A 111 0.24 -1.27 -0.47
CA ALA A 111 -0.82 -0.40 0.02
C ALA A 111 -0.64 1.05 -0.44
N ASP A 112 -1.75 1.76 -0.52
CA ASP A 112 -1.74 3.22 -0.57
C ASP A 112 -1.38 3.73 0.83
N VAL A 113 -0.27 4.46 0.95
CA VAL A 113 0.27 4.92 2.23
C VAL A 113 -0.08 6.37 2.45
N TYR A 114 -0.66 6.66 3.61
CA TYR A 114 -1.05 8.00 4.02
C TYR A 114 -0.37 8.36 5.34
N VAL A 115 0.16 9.57 5.43
CA VAL A 115 0.70 10.18 6.64
C VAL A 115 -0.15 11.41 6.96
N ASP A 116 -0.78 11.41 8.15
CA ASP A 116 -1.66 12.50 8.60
C ASP A 116 -2.69 12.90 7.51
N GLY A 117 -3.25 11.90 6.80
CA GLY A 117 -4.24 12.07 5.75
C GLY A 117 -3.67 12.46 4.37
N LYS A 118 -2.36 12.65 4.21
CA LYS A 118 -1.70 13.00 2.95
C LYS A 118 -1.03 11.77 2.31
N SER A 119 -1.21 11.58 1.00
CA SER A 119 -0.63 10.46 0.26
C SER A 119 0.89 10.62 0.11
N VAL A 120 1.64 9.64 0.62
CA VAL A 120 3.11 9.57 0.45
C VAL A 120 3.47 9.38 -1.01
N GLY A 121 2.76 8.50 -1.73
CA GLY A 121 2.98 8.27 -3.15
C GLY A 121 2.79 9.52 -4.00
N GLN A 122 1.72 10.29 -3.74
CA GLN A 122 1.49 11.55 -4.46
C GLN A 122 2.56 12.59 -4.13
N SER A 123 3.02 12.67 -2.88
CA SER A 123 4.11 13.56 -2.48
C SER A 123 5.40 13.26 -3.26
N LEU A 124 5.78 11.99 -3.38
CA LEU A 124 6.95 11.56 -4.16
C LEU A 124 6.82 11.89 -5.65
N ILE A 125 5.63 11.68 -6.25
CA ILE A 125 5.38 12.05 -7.65
C ILE A 125 5.53 13.55 -7.85
N THR A 126 4.92 14.36 -6.99
CA THR A 126 4.96 15.83 -7.09
C THR A 126 6.37 16.36 -6.93
N SER A 127 7.21 15.71 -6.13
CA SER A 127 8.63 16.06 -5.97
C SER A 127 9.54 15.52 -7.09
N GLY A 128 9.00 14.84 -8.10
CA GLY A 128 9.79 14.23 -9.18
C GLY A 128 10.62 13.01 -8.77
N LEU A 129 10.38 12.47 -7.59
CA LEU A 129 11.11 11.34 -7.00
C LEU A 129 10.43 9.99 -7.24
N ALA A 130 9.26 9.99 -7.86
CA ALA A 130 8.54 8.79 -8.28
C ALA A 130 7.77 9.06 -9.58
N VAL A 131 7.45 7.99 -10.29
CA VAL A 131 6.51 7.98 -11.40
C VAL A 131 5.35 7.04 -11.10
N ARG A 132 4.22 7.22 -11.80
CA ARG A 132 3.09 6.29 -11.71
C ARG A 132 3.49 4.91 -12.23
N TYR A 133 3.04 3.88 -11.52
CA TYR A 133 3.36 2.49 -11.85
C TYR A 133 2.22 1.55 -11.41
N ASP A 134 1.72 0.76 -12.33
CA ASP A 134 0.58 -0.14 -12.15
C ASP A 134 0.95 -1.59 -11.79
N GLY A 135 2.25 -1.88 -11.65
CA GLY A 135 2.76 -3.24 -11.36
C GLY A 135 3.19 -4.04 -12.59
N GLY A 136 3.11 -3.45 -13.79
CA GLY A 136 3.58 -4.06 -15.04
C GLY A 136 5.08 -3.93 -15.28
N THR A 137 5.46 -3.67 -16.52
CA THR A 137 6.86 -3.41 -16.90
C THR A 137 7.26 -1.98 -16.50
N LYS A 138 8.39 -1.82 -15.82
CA LYS A 138 8.96 -0.50 -15.53
C LYS A 138 9.48 0.12 -16.82
N THR A 139 9.03 1.33 -17.15
CA THR A 139 9.37 2.04 -18.39
C THR A 139 10.23 3.28 -18.16
N LYS A 140 10.29 3.81 -16.92
CA LYS A 140 11.09 4.98 -16.58
C LYS A 140 12.58 4.64 -16.59
N ASP A 141 13.35 5.37 -17.39
CA ASP A 141 14.81 5.41 -17.36
C ASP A 141 15.25 6.56 -16.43
N TRP A 142 15.79 6.25 -15.28
CA TRP A 142 16.26 7.23 -14.28
C TRP A 142 17.68 7.74 -14.55
N CYS A 143 18.32 7.23 -15.62
CA CYS A 143 19.66 7.63 -16.02
C CYS A 143 19.70 8.75 -17.09
N ARG A 144 18.51 9.18 -17.54
CA ARG A 144 18.33 10.24 -18.56
C ARG A 144 17.48 11.38 -18.05
#